data_30503fb4112a59eff50b100322ed3552
#
_entry.id   30503fb4112a59eff50b100322ed3552
#
_cell.length_a   1.000
_cell.length_b   1.000
_cell.length_c   1.000
_cell.angle_alpha   90.00
_cell.angle_beta   90.00
_cell.angle_gamma   90.00
#
_symmetry.space_group_name_H-M   'P 1'
#
loop_
_entity.id
_entity.type
_entity.pdbx_description
1 polymer ?
#
loop_
_entity_poly.entity_id
_entity_poly.type
_entity_poly.pdbx_seq_one_letter_code
_entity_poly.pdbx_strand_id
1 'polypeptide(L)'
;HDQYGIPNRFSFLFIFILLSMGYEAIANTDKKQIPGIALGIIVAFGFLVYADKNIDMDRTVIILTWVLFAVYSAGILVLGLVRGKGRFAVAAILSVLCLTEIVFSAAKGYESNGTVNIPDYYGDAASVQAAIDSVKTGHFPYRTELNNTKVVDESTYYNMQGVSLFGSTVSNDLVNAMHGLGFYTGANEFLFDGANPVSSSVLGIRYLFRRQDEHMSYDMDYVDTVDIPEQPGAQAGLHGE
;
A
#
# COMPACT_ATOMS: atom_id res chain seq x y z
N HIS A 1 11.68 10.35 -11.82
CA HIS A 1 10.71 9.61 -12.64
C HIS A 1 9.81 8.83 -11.70
N ASP A 2 8.67 9.41 -11.37
CA ASP A 2 7.65 8.76 -10.56
C ASP A 2 6.87 7.79 -11.46
N GLN A 3 7.23 6.51 -11.42
CA GLN A 3 6.45 5.51 -12.09
C GLN A 3 5.09 5.40 -11.38
N TYR A 4 4.02 5.79 -12.08
CA TYR A 4 2.64 5.74 -11.58
C TYR A 4 2.35 6.57 -10.33
N GLY A 5 3.05 7.68 -10.13
CA GLY A 5 2.83 8.54 -8.97
C GLY A 5 3.26 7.94 -7.62
N ILE A 6 3.98 6.81 -7.63
CA ILE A 6 4.54 6.20 -6.41
C ILE A 6 6.01 6.63 -6.32
N PRO A 7 6.31 7.67 -5.52
CA PRO A 7 7.68 8.12 -5.33
C PRO A 7 8.50 7.01 -4.67
N ASN A 8 9.75 6.91 -5.08
CA ASN A 8 10.73 6.00 -4.47
C ASN A 8 10.43 4.50 -4.56
N ARG A 9 9.64 4.03 -5.53
CA ARG A 9 9.30 2.61 -5.70
C ARG A 9 10.52 1.68 -5.72
N PHE A 10 11.66 2.15 -6.24
CA PHE A 10 12.92 1.39 -6.30
C PHE A 10 13.94 1.80 -5.26
N SER A 11 13.57 2.58 -4.26
CA SER A 11 14.49 3.04 -3.20
C SER A 11 15.13 1.87 -2.43
N PHE A 12 14.49 0.70 -2.39
CA PHE A 12 15.04 -0.50 -1.76
C PHE A 12 16.38 -0.94 -2.37
N LEU A 13 16.59 -0.76 -3.68
CA LEU A 13 17.89 -1.05 -4.32
C LEU A 13 18.97 -0.09 -3.84
N PHE A 14 18.63 1.21 -3.76
CA PHE A 14 19.53 2.21 -3.25
C PHE A 14 19.88 1.97 -1.77
N ILE A 15 18.86 1.64 -0.95
CA ILE A 15 19.04 1.30 0.46
C ILE A 15 19.93 0.07 0.60
N PHE A 16 19.74 -0.98 -0.21
CA PHE A 16 20.57 -2.18 -0.20
C PHE A 16 22.04 -1.87 -0.50
N ILE A 17 22.31 -1.03 -1.50
CA ILE A 17 23.67 -0.60 -1.84
C ILE A 17 24.29 0.18 -0.67
N LEU A 18 23.56 1.14 -0.09
CA LEU A 18 24.04 1.92 1.06
C LEU A 18 24.34 1.03 2.27
N LEU A 19 23.48 0.05 2.57
CA LEU A 19 23.71 -0.89 3.66
C LEU A 19 24.92 -1.78 3.41
N SER A 20 25.14 -2.24 2.18
CA SER A 20 26.31 -3.04 1.82
C SER A 20 27.61 -2.24 1.96
N MET A 21 27.63 -1.00 1.47
CA MET A 21 28.77 -0.08 1.63
C MET A 21 29.02 0.26 3.11
N GLY A 22 27.95 0.51 3.86
CA GLY A 22 28.01 0.77 5.30
C GLY A 22 28.59 -0.40 6.09
N TYR A 23 28.14 -1.63 5.79
CA TYR A 23 28.69 -2.84 6.40
C TYR A 23 30.19 -2.97 6.13
N GLU A 24 30.61 -2.81 4.88
CA GLU A 24 32.02 -2.90 4.49
C GLU A 24 32.87 -1.83 5.22
N ALA A 25 32.38 -0.60 5.28
CA ALA A 25 33.04 0.48 6.00
C ALA A 25 33.20 0.19 7.50
N ILE A 26 32.15 -0.32 8.16
CA ILE A 26 32.17 -0.68 9.59
C ILE A 26 33.08 -1.88 9.86
N ALA A 27 33.03 -2.93 9.00
CA ALA A 27 33.84 -4.13 9.15
C ALA A 27 35.34 -3.79 9.09
N ASN A 28 35.74 -2.85 8.23
CA ASN A 28 37.11 -2.44 8.02
C ASN A 28 37.56 -1.23 8.86
N THR A 29 36.68 -0.72 9.75
CA THR A 29 36.98 0.49 10.55
C THR A 29 38.22 0.29 11.42
N ASP A 30 39.18 1.19 11.29
CA ASP A 30 40.36 1.33 12.12
C ASP A 30 40.64 2.80 12.53
N LYS A 31 41.69 3.03 13.33
CA LYS A 31 42.03 4.38 13.80
C LYS A 31 42.38 5.37 12.67
N LYS A 32 42.85 4.88 11.53
CA LYS A 32 43.20 5.74 10.40
C LYS A 32 41.99 6.28 9.66
N GLN A 33 40.86 5.60 9.80
CA GLN A 33 39.61 5.98 9.15
C GLN A 33 38.72 6.92 9.99
N ILE A 34 39.08 7.16 11.28
CA ILE A 34 38.33 8.04 12.18
C ILE A 34 38.05 9.43 11.58
N PRO A 35 38.98 10.11 10.95
CA PRO A 35 38.68 11.41 10.34
C PRO A 35 37.62 11.33 9.23
N GLY A 36 37.68 10.30 8.39
CA GLY A 36 36.65 10.06 7.36
C GLY A 36 35.28 9.74 7.95
N ILE A 37 35.23 8.91 9.00
CA ILE A 37 34.00 8.60 9.74
C ILE A 37 33.43 9.87 10.37
N ALA A 38 34.26 10.70 11.03
CA ALA A 38 33.79 11.95 11.61
C ALA A 38 33.22 12.91 10.55
N LEU A 39 33.85 12.99 9.39
CA LEU A 39 33.32 13.78 8.27
C LEU A 39 31.95 13.21 7.81
N GLY A 40 31.82 11.90 7.68
CA GLY A 40 30.55 11.26 7.33
C GLY A 40 29.45 11.55 8.35
N ILE A 41 29.77 11.52 9.64
CA ILE A 41 28.83 11.87 10.74
C ILE A 41 28.41 13.35 10.61
N ILE A 42 29.32 14.28 10.29
CA ILE A 42 28.99 15.69 10.12
C ILE A 42 28.06 15.90 8.93
N VAL A 43 28.31 15.23 7.81
CA VAL A 43 27.43 15.28 6.63
C VAL A 43 26.05 14.72 6.95
N ALA A 44 25.98 13.56 7.61
CA ALA A 44 24.72 12.95 8.03
C ALA A 44 23.96 13.82 9.05
N PHE A 45 24.65 14.48 9.96
CA PHE A 45 24.08 15.46 10.88
C PHE A 45 23.45 16.63 10.13
N GLY A 46 24.17 17.20 9.15
CA GLY A 46 23.64 18.28 8.30
C GLY A 46 22.37 17.87 7.54
N PHE A 47 22.37 16.65 6.99
CA PHE A 47 21.20 16.09 6.33
C PHE A 47 20.02 15.90 7.29
N LEU A 48 20.27 15.42 8.51
CA LEU A 48 19.23 15.22 9.53
C LEU A 48 18.63 16.56 9.98
N VAL A 49 19.45 17.61 10.15
CA VAL A 49 18.97 18.96 10.43
C VAL A 49 18.11 19.51 9.29
N TYR A 50 18.50 19.24 8.04
CA TYR A 50 17.72 19.63 6.89
C TYR A 50 16.37 18.91 6.86
N ALA A 51 16.35 17.60 7.08
CA ALA A 51 15.15 16.79 7.11
C ALA A 51 14.18 17.24 8.22
N ASP A 52 14.69 17.46 9.44
CA ASP A 52 13.90 17.92 10.59
C ASP A 52 13.20 19.28 10.33
N LYS A 53 13.83 20.17 9.54
CA LYS A 53 13.27 21.48 9.24
C LYS A 53 12.32 21.53 8.03
N ASN A 54 12.46 20.60 7.09
CA ASN A 54 11.77 20.68 5.79
C ASN A 54 10.76 19.57 5.55
N ILE A 55 10.77 18.52 6.38
CA ILE A 55 9.87 17.38 6.24
C ILE A 55 8.95 17.36 7.45
N ASP A 56 7.64 17.37 7.20
CA ASP A 56 6.65 17.22 8.26
C ASP A 56 6.58 15.75 8.68
N MET A 57 7.14 15.45 9.85
CA MET A 57 7.21 14.12 10.44
C MET A 57 6.70 14.13 11.88
N ASP A 58 6.19 12.98 12.34
CA ASP A 58 5.83 12.81 13.74
C ASP A 58 7.00 13.16 14.66
N ARG A 59 6.71 13.97 15.69
CA ARG A 59 7.73 14.45 16.60
C ARG A 59 8.44 13.34 17.39
N THR A 60 7.75 12.25 17.64
CA THR A 60 8.32 11.07 18.33
C THR A 60 9.36 10.40 17.43
N VAL A 61 9.06 10.28 16.12
CA VAL A 61 9.99 9.70 15.14
C VAL A 61 11.25 10.56 15.01
N ILE A 62 11.10 11.89 14.95
CA ILE A 62 12.24 12.82 14.89
C ILE A 62 13.15 12.68 16.11
N ILE A 63 12.58 12.72 17.32
CA ILE A 63 13.36 12.58 18.57
C ILE A 63 14.08 11.24 18.60
N LEU A 64 13.39 10.15 18.27
CA LEU A 64 13.99 8.81 18.24
C LEU A 64 15.15 8.75 17.24
N THR A 65 14.97 9.33 16.05
CA THR A 65 16.02 9.39 15.02
C THR A 65 17.25 10.16 15.51
N TRP A 66 17.08 11.28 16.22
CA TRP A 66 18.18 12.02 16.80
C TRP A 66 18.94 11.21 17.87
N VAL A 67 18.21 10.52 18.74
CA VAL A 67 18.82 9.66 19.78
C VAL A 67 19.60 8.51 19.14
N LEU A 68 19.00 7.81 18.19
CA LEU A 68 19.66 6.69 17.48
C LEU A 68 20.87 7.16 16.70
N PHE A 69 20.78 8.30 16.00
CA PHE A 69 21.90 8.90 15.31
C PHE A 69 23.09 9.18 16.25
N ALA A 70 22.84 9.75 17.42
CA ALA A 70 23.87 10.02 18.42
C ALA A 70 24.51 8.72 18.94
N VAL A 71 23.69 7.71 19.26
CA VAL A 71 24.17 6.43 19.78
C VAL A 71 24.99 5.66 18.74
N TYR A 72 24.52 5.57 17.50
CA TYR A 72 25.26 4.91 16.43
C TYR A 72 26.56 5.65 16.07
N SER A 73 26.52 6.98 16.01
CA SER A 73 27.73 7.79 15.76
C SER A 73 28.78 7.57 16.83
N ALA A 74 28.40 7.60 18.10
CA ALA A 74 29.31 7.31 19.21
C ALA A 74 29.83 5.86 19.15
N GLY A 75 28.96 4.89 18.90
CA GLY A 75 29.33 3.49 18.79
C GLY A 75 30.33 3.20 17.67
N ILE A 76 30.13 3.79 16.49
CA ILE A 76 31.05 3.62 15.35
C ILE A 76 32.42 4.26 15.64
N LEU A 77 32.46 5.44 16.27
CA LEU A 77 33.72 6.05 16.72
C LEU A 77 34.45 5.18 17.73
N VAL A 78 33.73 4.62 18.69
CA VAL A 78 34.30 3.68 19.69
C VAL A 78 34.83 2.41 19.02
N LEU A 79 34.13 1.86 18.02
CA LEU A 79 34.60 0.71 17.23
C LEU A 79 35.96 0.97 16.56
N GLY A 80 36.20 2.19 16.09
CA GLY A 80 37.49 2.59 15.51
C GLY A 80 38.63 2.73 16.54
N LEU A 81 38.29 2.95 17.81
CA LEU A 81 39.27 3.16 18.88
C LEU A 81 39.63 1.87 19.63
N VAL A 82 38.66 0.94 19.78
CA VAL A 82 38.79 -0.27 20.60
C VAL A 82 39.26 -1.46 19.76
N ARG A 83 40.00 -2.38 20.38
CA ARG A 83 40.54 -3.59 19.73
C ARG A 83 40.19 -4.86 20.49
N GLY A 84 40.32 -6.01 19.83
CA GLY A 84 40.15 -7.31 20.45
C GLY A 84 38.74 -7.55 21.00
N LYS A 85 38.62 -8.12 22.21
CA LYS A 85 37.34 -8.45 22.84
C LYS A 85 36.41 -7.25 23.02
N GLY A 86 36.97 -6.06 23.28
CA GLY A 86 36.18 -4.84 23.44
C GLY A 86 35.48 -4.42 22.11
N ARG A 87 36.15 -4.59 20.98
CA ARG A 87 35.55 -4.33 19.67
C ARG A 87 34.37 -5.27 19.42
N PHE A 88 34.53 -6.56 19.73
CA PHE A 88 33.44 -7.51 19.59
C PHE A 88 32.24 -7.15 20.48
N ALA A 89 32.47 -6.75 21.73
CA ALA A 89 31.41 -6.35 22.64
C ALA A 89 30.64 -5.11 22.11
N VAL A 90 31.33 -4.07 21.62
CA VAL A 90 30.69 -2.90 21.02
C VAL A 90 29.89 -3.27 19.78
N ALA A 91 30.45 -4.09 18.88
CA ALA A 91 29.76 -4.55 17.70
C ALA A 91 28.49 -5.34 18.05
N ALA A 92 28.56 -6.24 19.06
CA ALA A 92 27.41 -6.99 19.53
C ALA A 92 26.31 -6.07 20.10
N ILE A 93 26.65 -5.06 20.89
CA ILE A 93 25.69 -4.09 21.41
C ILE A 93 25.01 -3.31 20.28
N LEU A 94 25.80 -2.82 19.31
CA LEU A 94 25.24 -2.11 18.16
C LEU A 94 24.34 -3.01 17.30
N SER A 95 24.69 -4.29 17.14
CA SER A 95 23.86 -5.24 16.41
C SER A 95 22.54 -5.51 17.13
N VAL A 96 22.54 -5.68 18.45
CA VAL A 96 21.30 -5.85 19.23
C VAL A 96 20.43 -4.60 19.14
N LEU A 97 21.03 -3.41 19.23
CA LEU A 97 20.30 -2.13 19.08
C LEU A 97 19.65 -2.04 17.68
N CYS A 98 20.40 -2.36 16.64
CA CYS A 98 19.89 -2.36 15.27
C CYS A 98 18.73 -3.35 15.07
N LEU A 99 18.82 -4.56 15.61
CA LEU A 99 17.73 -5.54 15.56
C LEU A 99 16.48 -5.02 16.30
N THR A 100 16.67 -4.40 17.46
CA THR A 100 15.56 -3.80 18.23
C THR A 100 14.89 -2.68 17.45
N GLU A 101 15.68 -1.82 16.80
CA GLU A 101 15.17 -0.74 15.93
C GLU A 101 14.37 -1.30 14.76
N ILE A 102 14.88 -2.33 14.07
CA ILE A 102 14.18 -2.97 12.96
C ILE A 102 12.82 -3.53 13.41
N VAL A 103 12.78 -4.24 14.54
CA VAL A 103 11.53 -4.79 15.08
C VAL A 103 10.55 -3.68 15.44
N PHE A 104 11.02 -2.62 16.11
CA PHE A 104 10.17 -1.48 16.45
C PHE A 104 9.64 -0.75 15.21
N SER A 105 10.50 -0.49 14.23
CA SER A 105 10.10 0.16 12.97
C SER A 105 9.11 -0.68 12.18
N ALA A 106 9.31 -2.00 12.13
CA ALA A 106 8.38 -2.91 11.47
C ALA A 106 7.01 -2.92 12.16
N ALA A 107 6.98 -2.95 13.51
CA ALA A 107 5.75 -2.90 14.27
C ALA A 107 4.99 -1.58 14.03
N LYS A 108 5.70 -0.45 14.05
CA LYS A 108 5.11 0.86 13.78
C LYS A 108 4.63 1.00 12.33
N GLY A 109 5.38 0.48 11.37
CA GLY A 109 4.96 0.44 9.96
C GLY A 109 3.69 -0.40 9.78
N TYR A 110 3.59 -1.53 10.48
CA TYR A 110 2.38 -2.36 10.46
C TYR A 110 1.16 -1.63 11.05
N GLU A 111 1.32 -0.97 12.21
CA GLU A 111 0.26 -0.16 12.81
C GLU A 111 -0.19 1.00 11.90
N SER A 112 0.75 1.65 11.20
CA SER A 112 0.47 2.80 10.33
C SER A 112 -0.24 2.42 9.04
N ASN A 113 -0.07 1.20 8.54
CA ASN A 113 -0.71 0.76 7.31
C ASN A 113 -2.22 0.57 7.45
N GLY A 114 -2.73 0.55 8.67
CA GLY A 114 -4.11 0.22 8.94
C GLY A 114 -4.41 -1.26 8.66
N THR A 115 -5.47 -1.73 9.21
CA THR A 115 -5.97 -3.09 8.98
C THR A 115 -7.46 -3.04 8.74
N VAL A 116 -7.95 -3.87 7.84
CA VAL A 116 -9.39 -4.09 7.64
C VAL A 116 -9.74 -5.41 8.33
N ASN A 117 -10.83 -5.42 9.08
CA ASN A 117 -11.31 -6.67 9.65
C ASN A 117 -11.75 -7.63 8.55
N ILE A 118 -11.37 -8.89 8.66
CA ILE A 118 -11.73 -9.92 7.69
C ILE A 118 -13.26 -10.00 7.46
N PRO A 119 -14.13 -9.96 8.50
CA PRO A 119 -15.56 -9.91 8.31
C PRO A 119 -16.06 -8.71 7.51
N ASP A 120 -15.48 -7.52 7.71
CA ASP A 120 -15.87 -6.31 6.98
C ASP A 120 -15.54 -6.41 5.48
N TYR A 121 -14.50 -7.17 5.17
CA TYR A 121 -14.05 -7.37 3.79
C TYR A 121 -14.78 -8.53 3.10
N TYR A 122 -14.88 -9.69 3.75
CA TYR A 122 -15.41 -10.91 3.17
C TYR A 122 -16.83 -11.30 3.66
N GLY A 123 -17.41 -10.55 4.61
CA GLY A 123 -18.66 -10.96 5.27
C GLY A 123 -19.84 -11.17 4.33
N ASP A 124 -19.91 -10.42 3.23
CA ASP A 124 -20.93 -10.50 2.20
C ASP A 124 -20.54 -11.38 0.99
N ALA A 125 -19.28 -11.89 0.95
CA ALA A 125 -18.73 -12.52 -0.24
C ALA A 125 -19.55 -13.73 -0.73
N ALA A 126 -20.03 -14.57 0.18
CA ALA A 126 -20.83 -15.75 -0.20
C ALA A 126 -22.18 -15.35 -0.83
N SER A 127 -22.79 -14.29 -0.35
CA SER A 127 -24.08 -13.81 -0.84
C SER A 127 -23.92 -13.09 -2.18
N VAL A 128 -22.89 -12.26 -2.32
CA VAL A 128 -22.53 -11.64 -3.61
C VAL A 128 -22.22 -12.72 -4.64
N GLN A 129 -21.46 -13.75 -4.28
CA GLN A 129 -21.15 -14.86 -5.19
C GLN A 129 -22.42 -15.61 -5.60
N ALA A 130 -23.34 -15.90 -4.67
CA ALA A 130 -24.59 -16.55 -4.96
C ALA A 130 -25.48 -15.73 -5.91
N ALA A 131 -25.56 -14.41 -5.72
CA ALA A 131 -26.28 -13.51 -6.60
C ALA A 131 -25.67 -13.51 -8.01
N ILE A 132 -24.35 -13.43 -8.14
CA ILE A 132 -23.67 -13.50 -9.42
C ILE A 132 -23.90 -14.85 -10.11
N ASP A 133 -23.82 -15.95 -9.38
CA ASP A 133 -24.01 -17.29 -9.93
C ASP A 133 -25.47 -17.54 -10.39
N SER A 134 -26.46 -16.88 -9.78
CA SER A 134 -27.86 -16.98 -10.16
C SER A 134 -28.16 -16.48 -11.59
N VAL A 135 -27.35 -15.52 -12.08
CA VAL A 135 -27.50 -14.94 -13.43
C VAL A 135 -26.53 -15.52 -14.45
N LYS A 136 -25.61 -16.39 -14.04
CA LYS A 136 -24.70 -17.09 -14.96
C LYS A 136 -25.48 -18.08 -15.85
N THR A 137 -25.96 -17.61 -16.98
CA THR A 137 -26.56 -18.47 -18.02
C THR A 137 -25.49 -18.81 -19.04
N GLY A 138 -25.21 -20.10 -19.24
CA GLY A 138 -24.08 -20.58 -20.05
C GLY A 138 -24.11 -20.30 -21.57
N HIS A 139 -24.95 -19.38 -22.07
CA HIS A 139 -25.23 -19.31 -23.51
C HIS A 139 -24.86 -18.02 -24.24
N PHE A 140 -24.40 -16.94 -23.57
CA PHE A 140 -24.01 -15.72 -24.31
C PHE A 140 -22.96 -14.91 -23.57
N PRO A 141 -21.97 -14.33 -24.24
CA PRO A 141 -21.00 -13.43 -23.62
C PRO A 141 -21.71 -12.11 -23.27
N TYR A 142 -22.08 -11.96 -22.02
CA TYR A 142 -22.50 -10.68 -21.43
C TYR A 142 -21.57 -10.31 -20.30
N ARG A 143 -21.50 -9.03 -19.97
CA ARG A 143 -20.76 -8.54 -18.82
C ARG A 143 -21.67 -8.23 -17.66
N THR A 144 -21.09 -8.34 -16.47
CA THR A 144 -21.73 -8.01 -15.20
C THR A 144 -20.84 -7.04 -14.47
N GLU A 145 -21.43 -6.06 -13.80
CA GLU A 145 -20.70 -5.12 -12.95
C GLU A 145 -21.23 -5.11 -11.53
N LEU A 146 -20.38 -4.72 -10.61
CA LEU A 146 -20.71 -4.55 -9.21
C LEU A 146 -20.50 -3.09 -8.83
N ASN A 147 -21.57 -2.43 -8.40
CA ASN A 147 -21.50 -1.08 -7.85
C ASN A 147 -21.07 -1.13 -6.37
N ASN A 148 -20.47 -0.05 -5.88
CA ASN A 148 -19.94 0.03 -4.52
C ASN A 148 -18.91 -1.08 -4.24
N THR A 149 -17.93 -1.20 -5.12
CA THR A 149 -16.83 -2.16 -4.99
C THR A 149 -15.97 -1.83 -3.78
N LYS A 150 -15.55 -2.86 -3.03
CA LYS A 150 -14.58 -2.72 -1.94
C LYS A 150 -13.14 -2.58 -2.46
N VAL A 151 -12.89 -3.16 -3.63
CA VAL A 151 -11.62 -3.05 -4.37
C VAL A 151 -11.90 -3.01 -5.87
N VAL A 152 -11.02 -2.39 -6.65
CA VAL A 152 -11.21 -2.18 -8.09
C VAL A 152 -11.34 -3.49 -8.86
N ASP A 153 -10.56 -4.53 -8.50
CA ASP A 153 -10.55 -5.83 -9.19
C ASP A 153 -11.53 -6.85 -8.57
N GLU A 154 -12.59 -6.40 -7.96
CA GLU A 154 -13.56 -7.28 -7.32
C GLU A 154 -14.26 -8.22 -8.31
N SER A 155 -14.37 -7.82 -9.58
CA SER A 155 -14.82 -8.67 -10.67
C SER A 155 -13.98 -9.95 -10.82
N THR A 156 -12.67 -9.85 -10.62
CA THR A 156 -11.76 -11.00 -10.66
C THR A 156 -11.96 -11.91 -9.46
N TYR A 157 -12.18 -11.33 -8.27
CA TYR A 157 -12.42 -12.09 -7.05
C TYR A 157 -13.65 -12.99 -7.15
N TYR A 158 -14.75 -12.49 -7.75
CA TYR A 158 -15.99 -13.23 -7.94
C TYR A 158 -16.05 -14.02 -9.24
N ASN A 159 -14.96 -14.09 -10.01
CA ASN A 159 -14.93 -14.75 -11.31
C ASN A 159 -16.11 -14.34 -12.22
N MET A 160 -16.36 -13.02 -12.26
CA MET A 160 -17.37 -12.42 -13.13
C MET A 160 -16.71 -11.69 -14.30
N GLN A 161 -17.43 -11.56 -15.40
CA GLN A 161 -16.95 -10.83 -16.58
C GLN A 161 -17.25 -9.34 -16.42
N GLY A 162 -16.50 -8.67 -15.54
CA GLY A 162 -16.60 -7.24 -15.31
C GLY A 162 -15.90 -6.40 -16.39
N VAL A 163 -16.10 -5.09 -16.29
CA VAL A 163 -15.37 -4.08 -17.08
C VAL A 163 -14.36 -3.36 -16.21
N SER A 164 -14.72 -3.08 -14.96
CA SER A 164 -13.83 -2.40 -14.00
C SER A 164 -12.51 -3.14 -13.84
N LEU A 165 -11.42 -2.40 -13.93
CA LEU A 165 -10.07 -2.98 -13.95
C LEU A 165 -9.05 -2.05 -13.29
N PHE A 166 -8.18 -2.63 -12.48
CA PHE A 166 -6.89 -2.06 -12.13
C PHE A 166 -5.77 -2.97 -12.64
N GLY A 167 -4.79 -2.42 -13.33
CA GLY A 167 -3.67 -3.23 -13.81
C GLY A 167 -2.42 -2.39 -14.07
N SER A 168 -1.31 -2.77 -13.44
CA SER A 168 -0.02 -2.08 -13.62
C SER A 168 0.48 -2.02 -15.07
N THR A 169 -0.11 -2.83 -15.95
CA THR A 169 0.23 -2.93 -17.38
C THR A 169 -0.89 -2.46 -18.29
N VAL A 170 -1.94 -1.86 -17.75
CA VAL A 170 -3.04 -1.30 -18.52
C VAL A 170 -2.52 -0.22 -19.48
N SER A 171 -2.96 -0.31 -20.74
CA SER A 171 -2.62 0.68 -21.76
C SER A 171 -3.29 2.02 -21.46
N ASN A 172 -2.53 3.11 -21.58
CA ASN A 172 -3.07 4.45 -21.42
C ASN A 172 -4.16 4.78 -22.45
N ASP A 173 -4.06 4.19 -23.65
CA ASP A 173 -5.09 4.35 -24.69
C ASP A 173 -6.41 3.71 -24.28
N LEU A 174 -6.36 2.55 -23.59
CA LEU A 174 -7.55 1.91 -23.06
C LEU A 174 -8.18 2.76 -21.94
N VAL A 175 -7.38 3.28 -21.02
CA VAL A 175 -7.86 4.17 -19.94
C VAL A 175 -8.53 5.42 -20.54
N ASN A 176 -7.92 6.04 -21.55
CA ASN A 176 -8.47 7.20 -22.24
C ASN A 176 -9.78 6.86 -23.00
N ALA A 177 -9.86 5.68 -23.62
CA ALA A 177 -11.07 5.23 -24.29
C ALA A 177 -12.22 5.02 -23.28
N MET A 178 -11.94 4.42 -22.12
CA MET A 178 -12.93 4.24 -21.06
C MET A 178 -13.38 5.57 -20.46
N HIS A 179 -12.45 6.54 -20.32
CA HIS A 179 -12.80 7.91 -19.94
C HIS A 179 -13.77 8.55 -20.96
N GLY A 180 -13.50 8.38 -22.25
CA GLY A 180 -14.37 8.85 -23.32
C GLY A 180 -15.77 8.21 -23.34
N LEU A 181 -15.91 7.01 -22.76
CA LEU A 181 -17.19 6.31 -22.57
C LEU A 181 -17.92 6.73 -21.28
N GLY A 182 -17.34 7.63 -20.47
CA GLY A 182 -17.94 8.16 -19.25
C GLY A 182 -17.58 7.40 -17.97
N PHE A 183 -16.63 6.48 -18.01
CA PHE A 183 -16.17 5.77 -16.83
C PHE A 183 -15.25 6.64 -15.96
N TYR A 184 -15.31 6.45 -14.66
CA TYR A 184 -14.26 6.97 -13.77
C TYR A 184 -12.92 6.35 -14.14
N THR A 185 -11.88 7.17 -14.26
CA THR A 185 -10.54 6.70 -14.63
C THR A 185 -9.48 7.31 -13.72
N GLY A 186 -8.53 6.49 -13.31
CA GLY A 186 -7.32 6.88 -12.58
C GLY A 186 -6.05 6.45 -13.32
N ALA A 187 -4.93 6.52 -12.64
CA ALA A 187 -3.67 6.01 -13.18
C ALA A 187 -3.71 4.48 -13.20
N ASN A 188 -3.87 3.87 -14.35
CA ASN A 188 -3.94 2.41 -14.58
C ASN A 188 -5.25 1.74 -14.14
N GLU A 189 -6.30 2.50 -13.99
CA GLU A 189 -7.60 1.96 -13.58
C GLU A 189 -8.75 2.66 -14.27
N PHE A 190 -9.86 1.94 -14.36
CA PHE A 190 -11.16 2.49 -14.68
C PHE A 190 -12.25 1.69 -13.98
N LEU A 191 -13.28 2.40 -13.55
CA LEU A 191 -14.41 1.86 -12.80
C LEU A 191 -15.71 2.14 -13.52
N PHE A 192 -16.69 1.26 -13.35
CA PHE A 192 -18.05 1.42 -13.87
C PHE A 192 -18.81 2.62 -13.26
N ASP A 193 -18.17 3.51 -12.59
CA ASP A 193 -18.75 4.75 -12.08
C ASP A 193 -18.84 5.79 -13.20
N GLY A 194 -20.02 6.44 -13.32
CA GLY A 194 -20.30 7.41 -14.38
C GLY A 194 -20.69 6.82 -15.73
N ALA A 195 -20.80 5.50 -15.86
CA ALA A 195 -21.30 4.85 -17.08
C ALA A 195 -22.74 5.27 -17.39
N ASN A 196 -23.08 5.30 -18.69
CA ASN A 196 -24.40 5.66 -19.18
C ASN A 196 -25.01 4.50 -20.01
N PRO A 197 -26.31 4.55 -20.38
CA PRO A 197 -26.98 3.49 -21.12
C PRO A 197 -26.26 3.10 -22.42
N VAL A 198 -25.70 4.08 -23.11
CA VAL A 198 -24.99 3.83 -24.38
C VAL A 198 -23.71 3.06 -24.14
N SER A 199 -22.88 3.49 -23.17
CA SER A 199 -21.64 2.80 -22.84
C SER A 199 -21.89 1.40 -22.28
N SER A 200 -22.92 1.22 -21.46
CA SER A 200 -23.35 -0.08 -20.95
C SER A 200 -23.76 -1.03 -22.10
N SER A 201 -24.53 -0.54 -23.06
CA SER A 201 -24.94 -1.31 -24.24
C SER A 201 -23.76 -1.68 -25.13
N VAL A 202 -22.87 -0.73 -25.43
CA VAL A 202 -21.67 -0.95 -26.25
C VAL A 202 -20.75 -2.01 -25.64
N LEU A 203 -20.61 -1.99 -24.31
CA LEU A 203 -19.76 -2.93 -23.58
C LEU A 203 -20.48 -4.25 -23.22
N GLY A 204 -21.76 -4.38 -23.53
CA GLY A 204 -22.54 -5.59 -23.29
C GLY A 204 -22.78 -5.88 -21.80
N ILE A 205 -22.89 -4.83 -20.98
CA ILE A 205 -23.20 -4.95 -19.55
C ILE A 205 -24.70 -5.24 -19.45
N ARG A 206 -25.03 -6.41 -18.93
CA ARG A 206 -26.40 -6.89 -18.82
C ARG A 206 -26.94 -6.81 -17.39
N TYR A 207 -26.10 -7.10 -16.41
CA TYR A 207 -26.48 -7.09 -15.00
C TYR A 207 -25.58 -6.16 -14.21
N LEU A 208 -26.21 -5.38 -13.34
CA LEU A 208 -25.52 -4.53 -12.38
C LEU A 208 -25.93 -4.96 -10.97
N PHE A 209 -24.99 -5.46 -10.19
CA PHE A 209 -25.19 -5.79 -8.79
C PHE A 209 -24.91 -4.59 -7.90
N ARG A 210 -25.69 -4.42 -6.87
CA ARG A 210 -25.54 -3.34 -5.88
C ARG A 210 -25.55 -3.93 -4.47
N ARG A 211 -24.72 -3.39 -3.61
CA ARG A 211 -24.65 -3.77 -2.20
C ARG A 211 -25.58 -2.98 -1.30
N GLN A 212 -26.14 -1.87 -1.78
CA GLN A 212 -26.98 -0.97 -0.98
C GLN A 212 -28.17 -0.48 -1.82
N ASP A 213 -29.25 -0.06 -1.12
CA ASP A 213 -30.45 0.53 -1.73
C ASP A 213 -30.19 1.96 -2.26
N GLU A 214 -29.27 2.11 -3.16
CA GLU A 214 -29.07 3.37 -3.87
C GLU A 214 -29.95 3.45 -5.12
N HIS A 215 -30.31 4.66 -5.54
CA HIS A 215 -31.14 4.94 -6.70
C HIS A 215 -30.68 4.15 -7.91
N MET A 216 -31.65 3.46 -8.53
CA MET A 216 -31.42 2.73 -9.78
C MET A 216 -30.94 3.68 -10.86
N SER A 217 -30.01 3.25 -11.71
CA SER A 217 -29.72 3.98 -12.94
C SER A 217 -30.95 3.92 -13.85
N TYR A 218 -31.26 5.01 -14.52
CA TYR A 218 -32.48 5.21 -15.32
C TYR A 218 -32.65 4.21 -16.50
N ASP A 219 -31.67 3.40 -16.74
CA ASP A 219 -31.52 2.52 -17.91
C ASP A 219 -31.64 1.02 -17.61
N MET A 220 -31.87 0.65 -16.35
CA MET A 220 -31.95 -0.75 -15.95
C MET A 220 -33.23 -1.05 -15.19
N ASP A 221 -33.90 -2.12 -15.61
CA ASP A 221 -35.05 -2.66 -14.88
C ASP A 221 -34.58 -3.47 -13.67
N TYR A 222 -35.28 -3.27 -12.56
CA TYR A 222 -35.08 -4.07 -11.36
C TYR A 222 -35.55 -5.51 -11.63
N VAL A 223 -34.67 -6.48 -11.43
CA VAL A 223 -34.97 -7.90 -11.72
C VAL A 223 -35.28 -8.66 -10.45
N ASP A 224 -34.48 -8.55 -9.41
CA ASP A 224 -34.66 -9.30 -8.15
C ASP A 224 -33.80 -8.74 -7.01
N THR A 225 -34.24 -8.98 -5.77
CA THR A 225 -33.44 -8.75 -4.56
C THR A 225 -33.05 -10.10 -3.97
N VAL A 226 -31.75 -10.31 -3.79
CA VAL A 226 -31.26 -11.43 -3.00
C VAL A 226 -31.11 -10.96 -1.57
N ASP A 227 -31.97 -11.43 -0.68
CA ASP A 227 -31.84 -11.19 0.75
C ASP A 227 -30.55 -11.85 1.28
N ILE A 228 -29.64 -11.02 1.73
CA ILE A 228 -28.42 -11.47 2.40
C ILE A 228 -28.79 -11.70 3.88
N PRO A 229 -28.74 -12.94 4.40
CA PRO A 229 -28.99 -13.16 5.82
C PRO A 229 -27.97 -12.34 6.63
N GLU A 230 -28.48 -11.51 7.56
CA GLU A 230 -27.65 -10.78 8.51
C GLU A 230 -26.71 -11.74 9.23
N GLN A 231 -25.43 -11.59 9.03
CA GLN A 231 -24.46 -12.36 9.83
C GLN A 231 -24.45 -11.79 11.26
N PRO A 232 -24.57 -12.65 12.28
CA PRO A 232 -24.48 -12.21 13.66
C PRO A 232 -23.08 -11.63 13.91
N GLY A 233 -22.98 -10.30 14.00
CA GLY A 233 -21.74 -9.56 14.23
C GLY A 233 -21.45 -8.40 13.29
N ALA A 234 -22.21 -8.20 12.22
CA ALA A 234 -22.00 -7.09 11.26
C ALA A 234 -22.63 -5.74 11.71
N GLN A 235 -23.32 -5.69 12.84
CA GLN A 235 -24.02 -4.48 13.31
C GLN A 235 -23.22 -3.58 14.25
N ALA A 236 -21.94 -3.49 14.16
CA ALA A 236 -21.18 -2.55 14.99
C ALA A 236 -20.30 -1.66 14.11
N GLY A 237 -20.85 -0.61 13.48
CA GLY A 237 -19.99 0.38 12.87
C GLY A 237 -20.57 1.37 11.86
N LEU A 238 -21.89 1.45 11.67
CA LEU A 238 -22.48 2.44 10.76
C LEU A 238 -23.47 3.38 11.49
N HIS A 239 -23.04 4.01 12.55
CA HIS A 239 -23.58 5.28 13.06
C HIS A 239 -22.43 6.08 13.66
N GLY A 240 -21.93 7.03 12.92
CA GLY A 240 -20.98 8.06 13.30
C GLY A 240 -21.15 9.21 12.34
N GLU A 241 -21.77 10.25 12.85
CA GLU A 241 -22.09 11.58 12.29
C GLU A 241 -20.97 12.21 11.45
#